data_1ac6debd9b429b64e1376be42059b67e
#
_entry.id   1ac6debd9b429b64e1376be42059b67e
#
_cell.length_a   1.000
_cell.length_b   1.000
_cell.length_c   1.000
_cell.angle_alpha   90.00
_cell.angle_beta   90.00
_cell.angle_gamma   90.00
#
_symmetry.space_group_name_H-M   'P 1'
#
loop_
_entity.id
_entity.type
_entity.pdbx_description
1 polymer ?
#
loop_
_entity_poly.entity_id
_entity_poly.type
_entity_poly.pdbx_seq_one_letter_code
_entity_poly.pdbx_strand_id
1 'polypeptide(L)'
;AFAKGARDMIVVLPDSKTVHNGSMYSSSVTTGDFENFIARDLVAYMDAHYRTIAARESRGLAGHSMGGYGATRIGMKHADVFGSLYIMSPCCLAPRMAALKPEDETALLAVKSPAASATLPFLLRAQLASAAAWSPNPKAPPLYLDLPVGDKQQQVLGEWAANAPLAFIPQYVSGLRRYNAIALDVGDQDSLRFDTAKLHEVMDSYGIANSFEIYPGTHVSDVAFRFQDFVMPFFSKNLSFQGGR
;
A
#
# COMPACT_ATOMS: atom_id res chain seq x y z
N ALA A 1 19.57 -4.86 -12.69
CA ALA A 1 19.52 -5.50 -11.38
C ALA A 1 20.80 -6.30 -11.08
N PHE A 2 21.10 -7.35 -11.84
CA PHE A 2 22.25 -8.27 -11.55
C PHE A 2 23.61 -7.55 -11.55
N ALA A 3 23.85 -6.63 -12.48
CA ALA A 3 25.05 -5.80 -12.49
C ALA A 3 25.19 -4.89 -11.25
N LYS A 4 24.13 -4.69 -10.49
CA LYS A 4 24.07 -3.95 -9.23
C LYS A 4 24.03 -4.86 -7.99
N GLY A 5 24.32 -6.15 -8.15
CA GLY A 5 24.41 -7.12 -7.06
C GLY A 5 23.08 -7.79 -6.70
N ALA A 6 22.07 -7.73 -7.57
CA ALA A 6 20.84 -8.49 -7.35
C ALA A 6 21.10 -10.00 -7.44
N ARG A 7 20.53 -10.74 -6.51
CA ARG A 7 20.52 -12.21 -6.49
C ARG A 7 19.25 -12.74 -7.15
N ASP A 8 19.28 -14.00 -7.55
CA ASP A 8 18.10 -14.68 -8.07
C ASP A 8 17.01 -14.73 -7.00
N MET A 9 15.82 -14.27 -7.34
CA MET A 9 14.64 -14.31 -6.48
C MET A 9 13.36 -14.43 -7.32
N ILE A 10 12.31 -14.97 -6.73
CA ILE A 10 10.99 -15.00 -7.34
C ILE A 10 10.31 -13.66 -7.04
N VAL A 11 9.91 -12.94 -8.10
CA VAL A 11 9.12 -11.72 -7.99
C VAL A 11 7.66 -12.04 -8.30
N VAL A 12 6.76 -11.69 -7.39
CA VAL A 12 5.32 -11.92 -7.54
C VAL A 12 4.62 -10.58 -7.67
N LEU A 13 3.85 -10.42 -8.74
CA LEU A 13 3.05 -9.22 -9.02
C LEU A 13 1.56 -9.59 -8.93
N PRO A 14 0.94 -9.49 -7.76
CA PRO A 14 -0.46 -9.86 -7.59
C PRO A 14 -1.38 -8.83 -8.26
N ASP A 15 -2.44 -9.30 -8.92
CA ASP A 15 -3.52 -8.42 -9.36
C ASP A 15 -4.44 -8.10 -8.17
N SER A 16 -4.52 -6.84 -7.80
CA SER A 16 -5.40 -6.32 -6.75
C SER A 16 -6.48 -5.39 -7.29
N LYS A 17 -6.71 -5.43 -8.61
CA LYS A 17 -7.78 -4.66 -9.23
C LYS A 17 -9.14 -5.22 -8.82
N THR A 18 -10.08 -4.32 -8.54
CA THR A 18 -11.47 -4.64 -8.24
C THR A 18 -12.40 -3.93 -9.22
N VAL A 19 -13.70 -4.23 -9.17
CA VAL A 19 -14.71 -3.50 -9.93
C VAL A 19 -14.77 -2.00 -9.54
N HIS A 20 -14.21 -1.64 -8.39
CA HIS A 20 -14.06 -0.27 -7.90
C HIS A 20 -12.67 0.33 -8.17
N ASN A 21 -11.91 -0.21 -9.15
CA ASN A 21 -10.61 0.26 -9.63
C ASN A 21 -9.40 0.03 -8.70
N GLY A 22 -9.59 -0.58 -7.54
CA GLY A 22 -8.51 -0.92 -6.63
C GLY A 22 -9.04 -1.50 -5.33
N SER A 23 -8.19 -2.18 -4.57
CA SER A 23 -8.54 -2.83 -3.30
C SER A 23 -8.05 -2.04 -2.07
N MET A 24 -7.19 -1.07 -2.27
CA MET A 24 -6.40 -0.42 -1.20
C MET A 24 -5.70 -1.44 -0.29
N TYR A 25 -5.46 -2.65 -0.78
CA TYR A 25 -4.85 -3.76 -0.03
C TYR A 25 -5.44 -3.93 1.39
N SER A 26 -6.74 -3.66 1.50
CA SER A 26 -7.49 -3.67 2.76
C SER A 26 -8.50 -4.81 2.77
N SER A 27 -8.92 -5.22 3.95
CA SER A 27 -10.06 -6.13 4.12
C SER A 27 -11.36 -5.32 4.08
N SER A 28 -12.27 -5.66 3.18
CA SER A 28 -13.55 -4.98 2.99
C SER A 28 -14.64 -5.94 2.54
N VAL A 29 -15.84 -5.79 3.10
CA VAL A 29 -17.01 -6.57 2.68
C VAL A 29 -17.48 -6.23 1.26
N THR A 30 -17.03 -5.11 0.69
CA THR A 30 -17.35 -4.70 -0.69
C THR A 30 -16.31 -5.18 -1.70
N THR A 31 -15.02 -5.13 -1.36
CA THR A 31 -13.95 -5.45 -2.31
C THR A 31 -13.31 -6.82 -2.08
N GLY A 32 -13.48 -7.42 -0.90
CA GLY A 32 -12.82 -8.66 -0.50
C GLY A 32 -11.67 -8.44 0.48
N ASP A 33 -11.10 -9.53 0.96
CA ASP A 33 -10.02 -9.53 1.96
C ASP A 33 -8.63 -9.53 1.30
N PHE A 34 -8.26 -8.42 0.70
CA PHE A 34 -6.96 -8.28 0.02
C PHE A 34 -5.77 -8.23 0.98
N GLU A 35 -5.99 -7.88 2.24
CA GLU A 35 -4.94 -7.90 3.26
C GLU A 35 -4.49 -9.36 3.51
N ASN A 36 -5.42 -10.27 3.78
CA ASN A 36 -5.11 -11.69 3.93
C ASN A 36 -4.74 -12.36 2.60
N PHE A 37 -5.34 -11.95 1.48
CA PHE A 37 -4.91 -12.45 0.17
C PHE A 37 -3.40 -12.27 -0.04
N ILE A 38 -2.86 -11.09 0.20
CA ILE A 38 -1.41 -10.82 0.03
C ILE A 38 -0.57 -11.51 1.13
N ALA A 39 -1.00 -11.39 2.40
CA ALA A 39 -0.17 -11.81 3.53
C ALA A 39 -0.27 -13.31 3.84
N ARG A 40 -1.32 -14.00 3.42
CA ARG A 40 -1.58 -15.40 3.77
C ARG A 40 -1.78 -16.28 2.54
N ASP A 41 -2.81 -16.02 1.74
CA ASP A 41 -3.20 -16.93 0.65
C ASP A 41 -2.12 -17.00 -0.42
N LEU A 42 -1.63 -15.84 -0.88
CA LEU A 42 -0.56 -15.76 -1.87
C LEU A 42 0.74 -16.37 -1.36
N VAL A 43 1.12 -16.11 -0.11
CA VAL A 43 2.32 -16.70 0.52
C VAL A 43 2.20 -18.23 0.59
N ALA A 44 1.06 -18.74 1.07
CA ALA A 44 0.83 -20.17 1.15
C ALA A 44 0.84 -20.84 -0.24
N TYR A 45 0.23 -20.19 -1.24
CA TYR A 45 0.24 -20.67 -2.61
C TYR A 45 1.65 -20.74 -3.18
N MET A 46 2.43 -19.67 -3.02
CA MET A 46 3.82 -19.63 -3.51
C MET A 46 4.69 -20.66 -2.84
N ASP A 47 4.59 -20.84 -1.53
CA ASP A 47 5.37 -21.83 -0.79
C ASP A 47 5.00 -23.28 -1.17
N ALA A 48 3.75 -23.53 -1.55
CA ALA A 48 3.30 -24.86 -1.95
C ALA A 48 3.66 -25.23 -3.40
N HIS A 49 3.81 -24.24 -4.30
CA HIS A 49 3.93 -24.51 -5.75
C HIS A 49 5.27 -24.11 -6.36
N TYR A 50 6.09 -23.34 -5.67
CA TYR A 50 7.36 -22.84 -6.18
C TYR A 50 8.52 -23.16 -5.22
N ARG A 51 9.75 -23.07 -5.73
CA ARG A 51 10.96 -23.31 -4.94
C ARG A 51 11.28 -22.08 -4.05
N THR A 52 10.42 -21.80 -3.12
CA THR A 52 10.61 -20.74 -2.12
C THR A 52 11.34 -21.27 -0.90
N ILE A 53 11.85 -20.36 -0.08
CA ILE A 53 12.26 -20.61 1.28
C ILE A 53 11.12 -20.12 2.17
N ALA A 54 10.36 -21.06 2.76
CA ALA A 54 9.15 -20.76 3.54
C ALA A 54 9.49 -20.16 4.92
N ALA A 55 10.23 -19.05 4.92
CA ALA A 55 10.66 -18.34 6.11
C ALA A 55 10.44 -16.83 5.95
N ARG A 56 10.05 -16.17 7.03
CA ARG A 56 9.84 -14.71 7.09
C ARG A 56 11.05 -13.95 6.56
N GLU A 57 12.24 -14.34 6.97
CA GLU A 57 13.52 -13.71 6.62
C GLU A 57 13.84 -13.80 5.12
N SER A 58 13.15 -14.67 4.39
CA SER A 58 13.32 -14.87 2.94
C SER A 58 12.21 -14.20 2.13
N ARG A 59 11.29 -13.48 2.77
CA ARG A 59 10.18 -12.79 2.11
C ARG A 59 10.33 -11.28 2.23
N GLY A 60 10.31 -10.59 1.09
CA GLY A 60 10.25 -9.14 1.00
C GLY A 60 8.88 -8.66 0.53
N LEU A 61 8.50 -7.47 0.96
CA LEU A 61 7.29 -6.81 0.48
C LEU A 61 7.67 -5.43 -0.05
N ALA A 62 7.29 -5.16 -1.29
CA ALA A 62 7.49 -3.84 -1.91
C ALA A 62 6.22 -3.36 -2.60
N GLY A 63 6.13 -2.06 -2.80
CA GLY A 63 5.03 -1.48 -3.58
C GLY A 63 5.23 -0.02 -3.88
N HIS A 64 4.62 0.42 -4.99
CA HIS A 64 4.63 1.79 -5.45
C HIS A 64 3.22 2.39 -5.37
N SER A 65 3.09 3.65 -4.99
CA SER A 65 1.82 4.38 -4.95
C SER A 65 0.78 3.71 -4.03
N MET A 66 -0.34 3.22 -4.59
CA MET A 66 -1.30 2.39 -3.86
C MET A 66 -0.65 1.09 -3.34
N GLY A 67 0.29 0.50 -4.09
CA GLY A 67 1.09 -0.63 -3.63
C GLY A 67 2.05 -0.23 -2.50
N GLY A 68 2.57 0.99 -2.50
CA GLY A 68 3.35 1.57 -1.40
C GLY A 68 2.52 1.72 -0.12
N TYR A 69 1.28 2.15 -0.24
CA TYR A 69 0.31 2.11 0.85
C TYR A 69 0.11 0.67 1.35
N GLY A 70 -0.12 -0.28 0.42
CA GLY A 70 -0.28 -1.70 0.74
C GLY A 70 0.95 -2.28 1.45
N ALA A 71 2.15 -1.99 0.97
CA ALA A 71 3.39 -2.42 1.60
C ALA A 71 3.53 -1.85 3.02
N THR A 72 3.15 -0.58 3.22
CA THR A 72 3.16 0.06 4.54
C THR A 72 2.14 -0.59 5.48
N ARG A 73 0.87 -0.69 5.04
CA ARG A 73 -0.22 -1.25 5.84
C ARG A 73 0.00 -2.72 6.19
N ILE A 74 0.25 -3.55 5.19
CA ILE A 74 0.48 -4.99 5.37
C ILE A 74 1.77 -5.23 6.14
N GLY A 75 2.83 -4.47 5.84
CA GLY A 75 4.07 -4.54 6.59
C GLY A 75 3.90 -4.25 8.08
N MET A 76 3.06 -3.28 8.45
CA MET A 76 2.75 -3.01 9.86
C MET A 76 2.02 -4.19 10.51
N LYS A 77 0.98 -4.71 9.85
CA LYS A 77 0.06 -5.69 10.43
C LYS A 77 0.58 -7.13 10.38
N HIS A 78 1.42 -7.44 9.41
CA HIS A 78 1.94 -8.80 9.15
C HIS A 78 3.47 -8.87 9.23
N ALA A 79 4.05 -8.24 10.25
CA ALA A 79 5.48 -8.29 10.53
C ALA A 79 5.99 -9.70 10.89
N ASP A 80 5.11 -10.66 11.07
CA ASP A 80 5.38 -12.09 11.22
C ASP A 80 5.59 -12.81 9.87
N VAL A 81 5.20 -12.18 8.75
CA VAL A 81 5.24 -12.81 7.41
C VAL A 81 6.44 -12.35 6.60
N PHE A 82 6.77 -11.05 6.64
CA PHE A 82 7.80 -10.43 5.80
C PHE A 82 9.00 -9.98 6.64
N GLY A 83 10.21 -10.19 6.10
CA GLY A 83 11.48 -9.86 6.77
C GLY A 83 12.02 -8.47 6.40
N SER A 84 11.66 -7.94 5.24
CA SER A 84 12.12 -6.62 4.79
C SER A 84 11.05 -5.91 3.96
N LEU A 85 11.01 -4.57 4.04
CA LEU A 85 10.04 -3.72 3.33
C LEU A 85 10.75 -2.72 2.44
N TYR A 86 10.20 -2.48 1.23
CA TYR A 86 10.60 -1.37 0.37
C TYR A 86 9.35 -0.59 -0.09
N ILE A 87 9.24 0.66 0.33
CA ILE A 87 8.04 1.48 0.19
C ILE A 87 8.36 2.63 -0.78
N MET A 88 7.76 2.60 -1.98
CA MET A 88 8.01 3.55 -3.06
C MET A 88 6.85 4.51 -3.21
N SER A 89 7.09 5.81 -3.10
CA SER A 89 6.08 6.87 -3.34
C SER A 89 4.69 6.51 -2.81
N PRO A 90 4.54 6.12 -1.53
CA PRO A 90 3.27 5.60 -1.00
C PRO A 90 2.18 6.65 -0.97
N CYS A 91 0.99 6.34 -1.46
CA CYS A 91 -0.17 7.21 -1.29
C CYS A 91 -0.84 7.02 0.08
N CYS A 92 -1.77 7.91 0.39
CA CYS A 92 -2.80 7.66 1.42
C CYS A 92 -2.25 7.42 2.84
N LEU A 93 -1.07 7.92 3.15
CA LEU A 93 -0.42 7.73 4.45
C LEU A 93 -1.05 8.57 5.56
N ALA A 94 -1.42 9.82 5.23
CA ALA A 94 -2.01 10.76 6.18
C ALA A 94 -3.55 10.69 6.16
N PRO A 95 -4.21 10.94 7.31
CA PRO A 95 -5.66 11.11 7.36
C PRO A 95 -6.12 12.26 6.45
N ARG A 96 -7.09 11.97 5.59
CA ARG A 96 -7.75 13.00 4.77
C ARG A 96 -8.95 13.53 5.53
N MET A 97 -8.90 14.80 5.90
CA MET A 97 -9.97 15.46 6.67
C MET A 97 -10.74 16.52 5.84
N ALA A 98 -10.30 16.79 4.63
CA ALA A 98 -10.95 17.77 3.76
C ALA A 98 -12.17 17.15 3.06
N ALA A 99 -13.26 17.92 3.02
CA ALA A 99 -14.42 17.63 2.19
C ALA A 99 -14.04 17.51 0.71
N LEU A 100 -14.84 16.78 -0.04
CA LEU A 100 -14.77 16.80 -1.50
C LEU A 100 -15.09 18.21 -2.04
N LYS A 101 -14.51 18.55 -3.17
CA LYS A 101 -14.95 19.72 -3.92
C LYS A 101 -16.37 19.49 -4.47
N PRO A 102 -17.23 20.50 -4.57
CA PRO A 102 -18.61 20.33 -5.04
C PRO A 102 -18.73 19.64 -6.41
N GLU A 103 -17.81 19.94 -7.33
CA GLU A 103 -17.75 19.29 -8.65
C GLU A 103 -17.41 17.80 -8.57
N ASP A 104 -16.48 17.43 -7.70
CA ASP A 104 -16.07 16.04 -7.47
C ASP A 104 -17.19 15.24 -6.79
N GLU A 105 -17.84 15.84 -5.79
CA GLU A 105 -19.01 15.26 -5.13
C GLU A 105 -20.13 14.98 -6.13
N THR A 106 -20.46 15.96 -6.97
CA THR A 106 -21.49 15.82 -8.01
C THR A 106 -21.15 14.67 -8.97
N ALA A 107 -19.89 14.60 -9.42
CA ALA A 107 -19.43 13.56 -10.34
C ALA A 107 -19.49 12.17 -9.70
N LEU A 108 -19.08 12.04 -8.44
CA LEU A 108 -19.12 10.76 -7.70
C LEU A 108 -20.56 10.29 -7.44
N LEU A 109 -21.47 11.18 -7.05
CA LEU A 109 -22.89 10.87 -6.82
C LEU A 109 -23.63 10.50 -8.11
N ALA A 110 -23.14 10.94 -9.26
CA ALA A 110 -23.69 10.57 -10.57
C ALA A 110 -23.37 9.14 -11.00
N VAL A 111 -22.41 8.47 -10.36
CA VAL A 111 -22.01 7.08 -10.70
C VAL A 111 -23.11 6.10 -10.28
N LYS A 112 -23.70 5.40 -11.26
CA LYS A 112 -24.84 4.47 -11.04
C LYS A 112 -24.45 2.99 -11.16
N SER A 113 -23.19 2.69 -11.45
CA SER A 113 -22.66 1.33 -11.45
C SER A 113 -21.13 1.36 -11.36
N PRO A 114 -20.47 0.28 -10.90
CA PRO A 114 -19.00 0.21 -10.93
C PRO A 114 -18.43 0.45 -12.33
N ALA A 115 -19.04 -0.10 -13.38
CA ALA A 115 -18.60 0.07 -14.76
C ALA A 115 -18.64 1.55 -15.21
N ALA A 116 -19.63 2.32 -14.76
CA ALA A 116 -19.74 3.75 -15.10
C ALA A 116 -18.59 4.58 -14.51
N SER A 117 -17.89 4.10 -13.51
CA SER A 117 -16.72 4.78 -12.94
C SER A 117 -15.52 4.80 -13.88
N ALA A 118 -15.46 3.93 -14.88
CA ALA A 118 -14.31 3.80 -15.79
C ALA A 118 -14.01 5.09 -16.59
N THR A 119 -15.02 5.93 -16.80
CA THR A 119 -14.89 7.21 -17.52
C THR A 119 -14.47 8.38 -16.65
N LEU A 120 -14.45 8.20 -15.33
CA LEU A 120 -14.05 9.27 -14.41
C LEU A 120 -12.54 9.56 -14.47
N PRO A 121 -12.12 10.77 -14.14
CA PRO A 121 -10.71 11.09 -13.89
C PRO A 121 -10.10 10.15 -12.85
N PHE A 122 -8.79 9.91 -12.97
CA PHE A 122 -8.07 8.98 -12.11
C PHE A 122 -8.32 9.22 -10.60
N LEU A 123 -8.26 10.48 -10.15
CA LEU A 123 -8.45 10.81 -8.74
C LEU A 123 -9.84 10.44 -8.22
N LEU A 124 -10.89 10.60 -9.01
CA LEU A 124 -12.24 10.22 -8.62
C LEU A 124 -12.41 8.70 -8.59
N ARG A 125 -11.76 7.97 -9.51
CA ARG A 125 -11.69 6.50 -9.43
C ARG A 125 -10.97 6.03 -8.19
N ALA A 126 -9.89 6.69 -7.80
CA ALA A 126 -9.16 6.40 -6.57
C ALA A 126 -10.02 6.67 -5.32
N GLN A 127 -10.88 7.70 -5.35
CA GLN A 127 -11.84 7.98 -4.29
C GLN A 127 -12.87 6.86 -4.14
N LEU A 128 -13.41 6.34 -5.26
CA LEU A 128 -14.33 5.19 -5.23
C LEU A 128 -13.64 3.93 -4.70
N ALA A 129 -12.40 3.67 -5.10
CA ALA A 129 -11.62 2.56 -4.55
C ALA A 129 -11.42 2.70 -3.04
N SER A 130 -11.09 3.90 -2.57
CA SER A 130 -10.95 4.19 -1.14
C SER A 130 -12.28 3.99 -0.39
N ALA A 131 -13.39 4.48 -0.94
CA ALA A 131 -14.71 4.32 -0.35
C ALA A 131 -15.11 2.84 -0.27
N ALA A 132 -14.92 2.08 -1.34
CA ALA A 132 -15.23 0.65 -1.35
C ALA A 132 -14.39 -0.15 -0.36
N ALA A 133 -13.14 0.27 -0.12
CA ALA A 133 -12.22 -0.38 0.79
C ALA A 133 -12.40 0.03 2.25
N TRP A 134 -12.72 1.30 2.52
CA TRP A 134 -12.64 1.87 3.88
C TRP A 134 -13.98 2.35 4.44
N SER A 135 -14.98 2.57 3.59
CA SER A 135 -16.35 2.87 3.99
C SER A 135 -17.38 2.00 3.24
N PRO A 136 -17.19 0.64 3.30
CA PRO A 136 -18.08 -0.28 2.62
C PRO A 136 -19.48 -0.24 3.24
N ASN A 137 -20.52 -0.31 2.39
CA ASN A 137 -21.92 -0.35 2.84
C ASN A 137 -22.72 -1.41 2.07
N PRO A 138 -22.87 -2.63 2.61
CA PRO A 138 -23.62 -3.70 1.97
C PRO A 138 -25.11 -3.36 1.69
N LYS A 139 -25.64 -2.29 2.31
CA LYS A 139 -27.02 -1.85 2.16
C LYS A 139 -27.20 -0.72 1.12
N ALA A 140 -26.11 -0.31 0.45
CA ALA A 140 -26.13 0.78 -0.53
C ALA A 140 -25.82 0.30 -1.97
N PRO A 141 -26.68 -0.53 -2.59
CA PRO A 141 -26.50 -0.91 -3.99
C PRO A 141 -26.66 0.31 -4.90
N PRO A 142 -26.04 0.32 -6.08
CA PRO A 142 -25.23 -0.74 -6.69
C PRO A 142 -23.75 -0.67 -6.38
N LEU A 143 -23.27 0.35 -5.66
CA LEU A 143 -21.83 0.54 -5.40
C LEU A 143 -21.36 -0.10 -4.09
N TYR A 144 -22.29 -0.36 -3.15
CA TYR A 144 -22.01 -0.96 -1.83
C TYR A 144 -20.95 -0.23 -1.02
N LEU A 145 -20.96 1.10 -1.08
CA LEU A 145 -20.05 2.00 -0.37
C LEU A 145 -20.75 3.27 0.06
N ASP A 146 -20.18 3.97 1.03
CA ASP A 146 -20.55 5.32 1.41
C ASP A 146 -19.46 6.31 1.00
N LEU A 147 -19.87 7.47 0.47
CA LEU A 147 -18.99 8.58 0.14
C LEU A 147 -18.96 9.61 1.28
N PRO A 148 -17.88 10.39 1.42
CA PRO A 148 -17.78 11.43 2.45
C PRO A 148 -18.59 12.68 2.05
N VAL A 149 -19.91 12.54 1.95
CA VAL A 149 -20.84 13.58 1.48
C VAL A 149 -22.06 13.68 2.40
N GLY A 150 -22.66 14.89 2.47
CA GLY A 150 -23.87 15.14 3.26
C GLY A 150 -23.70 14.73 4.73
N ASP A 151 -24.74 14.19 5.31
CA ASP A 151 -24.78 13.79 6.74
C ASP A 151 -23.76 12.69 7.11
N LYS A 152 -23.30 11.90 6.12
CA LYS A 152 -22.30 10.84 6.33
C LYS A 152 -20.86 11.33 6.26
N GLN A 153 -20.61 12.56 5.84
CA GLN A 153 -19.27 13.06 5.57
C GLN A 153 -18.31 12.85 6.73
N GLN A 154 -18.67 13.25 7.92
CA GLN A 154 -17.81 13.17 9.09
C GLN A 154 -17.52 11.70 9.47
N GLN A 155 -18.53 10.84 9.43
CA GLN A 155 -18.36 9.41 9.70
C GLN A 155 -17.38 8.77 8.71
N VAL A 156 -17.62 8.97 7.41
CA VAL A 156 -16.79 8.38 6.35
C VAL A 156 -15.35 8.90 6.39
N LEU A 157 -15.15 10.19 6.63
CA LEU A 157 -13.80 10.73 6.81
C LEU A 157 -13.10 10.13 8.04
N GLY A 158 -13.83 9.86 9.11
CA GLY A 158 -13.31 9.15 10.29
C GLY A 158 -12.88 7.72 9.96
N GLU A 159 -13.70 6.98 9.19
CA GLU A 159 -13.38 5.64 8.72
C GLU A 159 -12.14 5.63 7.81
N TRP A 160 -12.02 6.61 6.92
CA TRP A 160 -10.84 6.76 6.06
C TRP A 160 -9.58 7.13 6.86
N ALA A 161 -9.72 8.02 7.83
CA ALA A 161 -8.61 8.39 8.73
C ALA A 161 -8.08 7.19 9.53
N ALA A 162 -8.98 6.32 10.00
CA ALA A 162 -8.61 5.09 10.70
C ALA A 162 -7.82 4.09 9.81
N ASN A 163 -7.89 4.23 8.49
CA ASN A 163 -7.16 3.42 7.53
C ASN A 163 -5.84 4.07 7.04
N ALA A 164 -5.52 5.28 7.52
CA ALA A 164 -4.28 5.96 7.18
C ALA A 164 -3.11 5.45 8.04
N PRO A 165 -2.01 4.95 7.47
CA PRO A 165 -0.88 4.40 8.21
C PRO A 165 -0.32 5.31 9.30
N LEU A 166 -0.23 6.61 9.07
CA LEU A 166 0.25 7.58 10.06
C LEU A 166 -0.67 7.70 11.29
N ALA A 167 -1.95 7.31 11.17
CA ALA A 167 -2.87 7.31 12.30
C ALA A 167 -2.71 6.07 13.21
N PHE A 168 -2.29 4.93 12.67
CA PHE A 168 -2.23 3.69 13.42
C PHE A 168 -0.81 3.12 13.65
N ILE A 169 0.24 3.71 13.09
CA ILE A 169 1.64 3.26 13.27
C ILE A 169 2.03 3.05 14.76
N PRO A 170 1.54 3.83 15.74
CA PRO A 170 1.90 3.61 17.14
C PRO A 170 1.52 2.22 17.67
N GLN A 171 0.51 1.59 17.08
CA GLN A 171 0.03 0.26 17.47
C GLN A 171 0.94 -0.87 16.95
N TYR A 172 1.84 -0.59 15.99
CA TYR A 172 2.64 -1.58 15.27
C TYR A 172 4.15 -1.41 15.45
N VAL A 173 4.59 -0.52 16.34
CA VAL A 173 6.01 -0.21 16.56
C VAL A 173 6.84 -1.46 16.88
N SER A 174 6.33 -2.35 17.73
CA SER A 174 7.04 -3.58 18.09
C SER A 174 7.22 -4.53 16.90
N GLY A 175 6.25 -4.61 16.01
CA GLY A 175 6.33 -5.38 14.77
C GLY A 175 7.33 -4.77 13.79
N LEU A 176 7.26 -3.47 13.57
CA LEU A 176 8.14 -2.73 12.66
C LEU A 176 9.62 -2.79 13.08
N ARG A 177 9.91 -2.76 14.38
CA ARG A 177 11.29 -2.91 14.90
C ARG A 177 11.91 -4.28 14.64
N ARG A 178 11.12 -5.28 14.25
CA ARG A 178 11.60 -6.63 13.95
C ARG A 178 12.03 -6.82 12.49
N TYR A 179 11.82 -5.82 11.63
CA TYR A 179 12.26 -5.91 10.24
C TYR A 179 13.79 -5.90 10.14
N ASN A 180 14.33 -6.73 9.24
CA ASN A 180 15.76 -6.73 8.94
C ASN A 180 16.16 -5.39 8.30
N ALA A 181 15.30 -4.86 7.44
CA ALA A 181 15.47 -3.55 6.83
C ALA A 181 14.13 -3.00 6.34
N ILE A 182 13.99 -1.67 6.45
CA ILE A 182 12.89 -0.91 5.84
C ILE A 182 13.54 0.20 5.01
N ALA A 183 13.11 0.35 3.75
CA ALA A 183 13.50 1.45 2.89
C ALA A 183 12.27 2.19 2.37
N LEU A 184 12.40 3.52 2.29
CA LEU A 184 11.41 4.40 1.69
C LEU A 184 12.09 5.24 0.61
N ASP A 185 11.41 5.46 -0.50
CA ASP A 185 11.85 6.44 -1.48
C ASP A 185 10.68 7.20 -2.13
N VAL A 186 10.99 8.38 -2.68
CA VAL A 186 10.01 9.22 -3.37
C VAL A 186 10.71 10.22 -4.29
N GLY A 187 10.08 10.55 -5.41
CA GLY A 187 10.58 11.61 -6.30
C GLY A 187 10.46 13.02 -5.70
N ASP A 188 11.41 13.89 -5.97
CA ASP A 188 11.41 15.30 -5.51
C ASP A 188 10.27 16.14 -6.11
N GLN A 189 9.74 15.72 -7.28
CA GLN A 189 8.61 16.34 -7.96
C GLN A 189 7.28 15.61 -7.69
N ASP A 190 7.30 14.57 -6.84
CA ASP A 190 6.10 13.87 -6.41
C ASP A 190 5.42 14.61 -5.27
N SER A 191 4.11 14.86 -5.39
CA SER A 191 3.33 15.49 -4.33
C SER A 191 3.23 14.63 -3.05
N LEU A 192 3.47 13.32 -3.15
CA LEU A 192 3.45 12.39 -2.02
C LEU A 192 4.71 12.45 -1.16
N ARG A 193 5.74 13.22 -1.57
CA ARG A 193 7.01 13.33 -0.82
C ARG A 193 6.85 13.83 0.62
N PHE A 194 5.86 14.69 0.87
CA PHE A 194 5.63 15.23 2.20
C PHE A 194 5.13 14.17 3.18
N ASP A 195 4.17 13.35 2.76
CA ASP A 195 3.65 12.27 3.59
C ASP A 195 4.68 11.14 3.73
N THR A 196 5.49 10.88 2.67
CA THR A 196 6.57 9.88 2.74
C THR A 196 7.66 10.33 3.72
N ALA A 197 8.08 11.59 3.66
CA ALA A 197 9.01 12.16 4.62
C ALA A 197 8.44 12.11 6.06
N LYS A 198 7.14 12.38 6.21
CA LYS A 198 6.49 12.28 7.51
C LYS A 198 6.48 10.87 8.06
N LEU A 199 6.27 9.86 7.20
CA LEU A 199 6.37 8.45 7.63
C LEU A 199 7.77 8.11 8.13
N HIS A 200 8.83 8.56 7.43
CA HIS A 200 10.21 8.43 7.88
C HIS A 200 10.44 9.07 9.25
N GLU A 201 10.08 10.36 9.41
CA GLU A 201 10.20 11.07 10.69
C GLU A 201 9.50 10.35 11.84
N VAL A 202 8.29 9.83 11.60
CA VAL A 202 7.50 9.11 12.61
C VAL A 202 8.17 7.78 12.95
N MET A 203 8.69 7.05 11.96
CA MET A 203 9.46 5.82 12.21
C MET A 203 10.69 6.12 13.07
N ASP A 204 11.45 7.16 12.75
CA ASP A 204 12.62 7.58 13.52
C ASP A 204 12.26 7.95 14.96
N SER A 205 11.16 8.70 15.15
CA SER A 205 10.70 9.10 16.48
C SER A 205 10.35 7.90 17.38
N TYR A 206 9.94 6.78 16.76
CA TYR A 206 9.69 5.52 17.46
C TYR A 206 10.91 4.58 17.51
N GLY A 207 12.08 5.00 17.02
CA GLY A 207 13.27 4.16 16.97
C GLY A 207 13.10 2.93 16.06
N ILE A 208 12.37 3.08 14.97
CA ILE A 208 12.22 2.07 13.92
C ILE A 208 13.30 2.34 12.87
N ALA A 209 14.29 1.45 12.79
CA ALA A 209 15.38 1.60 11.83
C ALA A 209 14.84 1.56 10.39
N ASN A 210 15.15 2.60 9.62
CA ASN A 210 14.74 2.71 8.23
C ASN A 210 15.73 3.56 7.43
N SER A 211 15.66 3.48 6.11
CA SER A 211 16.37 4.39 5.20
C SER A 211 15.36 5.16 4.36
N PHE A 212 15.67 6.42 4.06
CA PHE A 212 14.81 7.28 3.25
C PHE A 212 15.62 8.02 2.20
N GLU A 213 15.11 8.05 0.97
CA GLU A 213 15.72 8.75 -0.14
C GLU A 213 14.69 9.61 -0.89
N ILE A 214 15.03 10.87 -1.16
CA ILE A 214 14.34 11.70 -2.15
C ILE A 214 15.24 11.77 -3.38
N TYR A 215 14.74 11.30 -4.52
CA TYR A 215 15.50 11.27 -5.77
C TYR A 215 14.92 12.26 -6.79
N PRO A 216 15.72 12.75 -7.77
CA PRO A 216 15.20 13.58 -8.86
C PRO A 216 14.21 12.78 -9.71
N GLY A 217 12.92 13.14 -9.67
CA GLY A 217 11.89 12.42 -10.42
C GLY A 217 10.46 12.77 -10.02
N THR A 218 9.53 12.31 -10.84
CA THR A 218 8.09 12.43 -10.62
C THR A 218 7.52 11.16 -9.98
N HIS A 219 6.20 11.13 -9.78
CA HIS A 219 5.51 9.96 -9.24
C HIS A 219 5.75 8.67 -10.06
N VAL A 220 6.02 8.77 -11.36
CA VAL A 220 6.07 7.60 -12.26
C VAL A 220 7.33 7.54 -13.14
N SER A 221 8.19 8.57 -13.16
CA SER A 221 9.30 8.66 -14.11
C SER A 221 10.32 7.54 -13.99
N ASP A 222 10.58 7.05 -12.79
CA ASP A 222 11.72 6.19 -12.51
C ASP A 222 11.35 4.84 -11.87
N VAL A 223 10.08 4.47 -11.83
CA VAL A 223 9.59 3.28 -11.11
C VAL A 223 10.33 2.00 -11.54
N ALA A 224 10.47 1.76 -12.85
CA ALA A 224 11.15 0.56 -13.36
C ALA A 224 12.65 0.58 -13.01
N PHE A 225 13.29 1.73 -13.15
CA PHE A 225 14.70 1.93 -12.80
C PHE A 225 14.92 1.73 -11.29
N ARG A 226 14.07 2.34 -10.45
CA ARG A 226 14.13 2.18 -8.99
C ARG A 226 13.93 0.73 -8.59
N PHE A 227 12.97 0.04 -9.19
CA PHE A 227 12.77 -1.39 -8.93
C PHE A 227 14.02 -2.20 -9.28
N GLN A 228 14.57 -1.99 -10.48
CA GLN A 228 15.73 -2.73 -10.97
C GLN A 228 17.01 -2.46 -10.14
N ASP A 229 17.32 -1.19 -9.88
CA ASP A 229 18.65 -0.79 -9.41
C ASP A 229 18.69 -0.49 -7.90
N PHE A 230 17.54 -0.45 -7.23
CA PHE A 230 17.43 -0.19 -5.78
C PHE A 230 16.64 -1.28 -5.05
N VAL A 231 15.42 -1.61 -5.48
CA VAL A 231 14.56 -2.59 -4.78
C VAL A 231 15.17 -3.98 -4.84
N MET A 232 15.58 -4.44 -6.02
CA MET A 232 16.17 -5.78 -6.18
C MET A 232 17.49 -5.95 -5.41
N PRO A 233 18.46 -5.02 -5.49
CA PRO A 233 19.68 -5.06 -4.66
C PRO A 233 19.39 -4.94 -3.16
N PHE A 234 18.41 -4.12 -2.74
CA PHE A 234 18.01 -4.02 -1.35
C PHE A 234 17.54 -5.37 -0.80
N PHE A 235 16.66 -6.07 -1.50
CA PHE A 235 16.21 -7.40 -1.07
C PHE A 235 17.34 -8.42 -1.13
N SER A 236 18.23 -8.33 -2.12
CA SER A 236 19.39 -9.22 -2.22
C SER A 236 20.35 -9.11 -1.02
N LYS A 237 20.43 -7.94 -0.42
CA LYS A 237 21.24 -7.66 0.77
C LYS A 237 20.55 -8.08 2.07
N ASN A 238 19.21 -7.91 2.14
CA ASN A 238 18.48 -7.95 3.42
C ASN A 238 17.58 -9.17 3.59
N LEU A 239 17.43 -10.04 2.57
CA LEU A 239 16.72 -11.29 2.69
C LEU A 239 17.69 -12.46 2.91
N SER A 240 17.21 -13.52 3.56
CA SER A 240 17.92 -14.81 3.66
C SER A 240 17.70 -15.61 2.38
N PHE A 241 18.80 -16.12 1.81
CA PHE A 241 18.83 -17.03 0.67
C PHE A 241 19.29 -18.43 1.07
N GLN A 242 19.31 -18.72 2.35
CA GLN A 242 19.63 -20.02 2.90
C GLN A 242 18.37 -20.57 3.56
N GLY A 243 17.96 -21.79 3.18
CA GLY A 243 16.93 -22.51 3.90
C GLY A 243 17.37 -22.72 5.34
N GLY A 244 16.48 -22.45 6.30
CA GLY A 244 16.73 -22.84 7.68
C GLY A 244 16.97 -24.36 7.74
N ARG A 245 18.00 -24.77 8.49
CA ARG A 245 18.23 -26.17 8.82
C ARG A 245 17.22 -26.64 9.84
#